data_5a72b231c7d82af4aefaad2c6c7d208e
#
_entry.id   5a72b231c7d82af4aefaad2c6c7d208e
#
_cell.length_a   1.000
_cell.length_b   1.000
_cell.length_c   1.000
_cell.angle_alpha   90.00
_cell.angle_beta   90.00
_cell.angle_gamma   90.00
#
_symmetry.space_group_name_H-M   'P 1'
#
loop_
_entity.id
_entity.type
_entity.pdbx_description
1 polymer ?
#
loop_
_entity_poly.entity_id
_entity_poly.type
_entity_poly.pdbx_seq_one_letter_code
_entity_poly.pdbx_strand_id
1 'polypeptide(L)'
;RLQYGDVVDRHIQDDDYVLFNRQPSLHKMSMMCHRAKVMPYKTFRLNVLDTPPYNADFDGDEMNMHLPQTVQTMNELKDLAYIPYMIISQKDGVPIIGMVQDVLLGSYRISDDKVRLDAKAVSNLQMVNSMFDGNIPSNTKIYTGKEIYSMILPPNMNTKVKKFEVINSVIKAGKLDKHSFKSLSSGLIPLIYHDYGPTACRNFLDNTQRLICRWLMLDGFSVGLSDLMMEEEHRINVKEVIKKNKDEAIEVLDKFRRGELKNDTIYDNESFIENKLINIVNKLNKDVENICMKTLNDDTNRMINMVNSGSKGKTSNVTQIMGCVAQIKVEGKRIPYGFTGRTLPHYCKYDDGPEARGFVENGFIEGLTPQEVFFHAMGG
;
A
#
# COMPACT_ATOMS: atom_id res chain seq x y z
N ARG A 1 -35.74 -20.67 39.61
CA ARG A 1 -36.39 -19.35 39.50
C ARG A 1 -35.36 -18.33 39.96
N LEU A 2 -35.16 -17.23 39.22
CA LEU A 2 -34.26 -16.13 39.60
C LEU A 2 -34.83 -15.42 40.83
N GLN A 3 -33.95 -15.06 41.75
CA GLN A 3 -34.24 -14.31 42.95
C GLN A 3 -33.43 -13.00 42.99
N TYR A 4 -33.82 -12.08 43.85
CA TYR A 4 -33.06 -10.84 44.06
C TYR A 4 -31.66 -11.15 44.60
N GLY A 5 -30.63 -10.64 43.89
CA GLY A 5 -29.23 -10.92 44.21
C GLY A 5 -28.57 -12.02 43.36
N ASP A 6 -29.34 -12.76 42.54
CA ASP A 6 -28.78 -13.74 41.60
C ASP A 6 -27.98 -13.03 40.49
N VAL A 7 -26.84 -13.58 40.15
CA VAL A 7 -26.02 -13.14 39.03
C VAL A 7 -26.32 -14.03 37.82
N VAL A 8 -26.62 -13.40 36.70
CA VAL A 8 -26.93 -14.09 35.44
C VAL A 8 -25.93 -13.68 34.38
N ASP A 9 -25.18 -14.65 33.87
CA ASP A 9 -24.31 -14.48 32.71
C ASP A 9 -25.13 -14.68 31.42
N ARG A 10 -25.40 -13.60 30.72
CA ARG A 10 -26.08 -13.65 29.41
C ARG A 10 -25.10 -13.84 28.27
N HIS A 11 -25.55 -14.45 27.19
CA HIS A 11 -24.79 -14.44 25.94
C HIS A 11 -24.62 -13.05 25.37
N ILE A 12 -23.52 -12.81 24.64
CA ILE A 12 -23.31 -11.61 23.82
C ILE A 12 -24.43 -11.55 22.79
N GLN A 13 -24.98 -10.36 22.58
CA GLN A 13 -26.05 -10.09 21.63
C GLN A 13 -25.53 -9.17 20.51
N ASP A 14 -26.30 -9.13 19.40
CA ASP A 14 -26.04 -8.13 18.36
C ASP A 14 -26.06 -6.73 18.95
N ASP A 15 -25.13 -5.90 18.52
CA ASP A 15 -24.95 -4.50 18.90
C ASP A 15 -24.35 -4.26 20.30
N ASP A 16 -23.98 -5.30 21.04
CA ASP A 16 -23.18 -5.11 22.25
C ASP A 16 -21.83 -4.43 21.90
N TYR A 17 -21.44 -3.45 22.73
CA TYR A 17 -20.14 -2.81 22.59
C TYR A 17 -19.04 -3.70 23.18
N VAL A 18 -18.02 -3.99 22.41
CA VAL A 18 -16.88 -4.83 22.80
C VAL A 18 -15.57 -4.09 22.53
N LEU A 19 -14.62 -4.24 23.42
CA LEU A 19 -13.26 -3.78 23.20
C LEU A 19 -12.48 -4.87 22.46
N PHE A 20 -11.93 -4.52 21.32
CA PHE A 20 -11.22 -5.44 20.45
C PHE A 20 -9.75 -5.02 20.35
N ASN A 21 -8.83 -5.97 20.42
CA ASN A 21 -7.38 -5.72 20.53
C ASN A 21 -6.56 -6.74 19.76
N ARG A 22 -5.46 -6.29 19.17
CA ARG A 22 -4.37 -7.14 18.67
C ARG A 22 -3.04 -6.71 19.29
N GLN A 23 -2.31 -7.66 19.82
CA GLN A 23 -0.94 -7.46 20.31
C GLN A 23 0.08 -7.57 19.14
N PRO A 24 1.20 -6.82 19.19
CA PRO A 24 1.57 -5.82 20.19
C PRO A 24 0.74 -4.53 20.05
N SER A 25 0.25 -4.00 21.18
CA SER A 25 -0.57 -2.78 21.21
C SER A 25 0.33 -1.54 21.28
N LEU A 26 0.84 -1.10 20.14
CA LEU A 26 1.85 -0.03 20.03
C LEU A 26 1.27 1.39 20.13
N HIS A 27 -0.03 1.55 19.88
CA HIS A 27 -0.73 2.82 19.95
C HIS A 27 -2.19 2.60 20.37
N LYS A 28 -2.89 3.68 20.71
CA LYS A 28 -4.27 3.58 21.25
C LYS A 28 -5.26 2.95 20.26
N MET A 29 -5.04 3.05 18.93
CA MET A 29 -5.89 2.44 17.91
C MET A 29 -5.68 0.92 17.76
N SER A 30 -4.70 0.33 18.45
CA SER A 30 -4.59 -1.12 18.56
C SER A 30 -5.64 -1.74 19.50
N MET A 31 -6.41 -0.90 20.20
CA MET A 31 -7.55 -1.27 21.04
C MET A 31 -8.70 -0.33 20.71
N MET A 32 -9.75 -0.84 20.07
CA MET A 32 -10.91 -0.02 19.66
C MET A 32 -12.22 -0.71 20.03
N CYS A 33 -13.26 0.11 20.19
CA CYS A 33 -14.59 -0.37 20.48
C CYS A 33 -15.36 -0.68 19.17
N HIS A 34 -15.84 -1.90 19.06
CA HIS A 34 -16.72 -2.37 18.00
C HIS A 34 -18.14 -2.66 18.53
N ARG A 35 -19.09 -2.74 17.62
CA ARG A 35 -20.40 -3.33 17.88
C ARG A 35 -20.37 -4.79 17.44
N ALA A 36 -20.71 -5.69 18.35
CA ALA A 36 -20.69 -7.12 18.08
C ALA A 36 -21.82 -7.50 17.10
N LYS A 37 -21.51 -8.45 16.21
CA LYS A 37 -22.50 -9.18 15.41
C LYS A 37 -22.31 -10.66 15.63
N VAL A 38 -23.31 -11.30 16.23
CA VAL A 38 -23.26 -12.74 16.53
C VAL A 38 -23.45 -13.54 15.23
N MET A 39 -22.55 -14.46 14.96
CA MET A 39 -22.51 -15.27 13.75
C MET A 39 -22.22 -16.72 14.06
N PRO A 40 -22.69 -17.69 13.25
CA PRO A 40 -22.49 -19.13 13.48
C PRO A 40 -21.08 -19.62 13.07
N TYR A 41 -20.04 -18.83 13.36
CA TYR A 41 -18.65 -19.14 12.99
C TYR A 41 -17.76 -19.22 14.25
N LYS A 42 -16.62 -19.89 14.11
CA LYS A 42 -15.64 -20.06 15.20
C LYS A 42 -14.51 -19.02 15.18
N THR A 43 -14.51 -18.11 14.22
CA THR A 43 -13.46 -17.10 14.04
C THR A 43 -14.04 -15.70 14.13
N PHE A 44 -13.23 -14.74 14.58
CA PHE A 44 -13.57 -13.32 14.45
C PHE A 44 -13.67 -12.92 12.98
N ARG A 45 -14.57 -12.00 12.69
CA ARG A 45 -14.77 -11.39 11.38
C ARG A 45 -14.66 -9.89 11.52
N LEU A 46 -13.83 -9.27 10.68
CA LEU A 46 -13.44 -7.86 10.77
C LEU A 46 -13.53 -7.20 9.41
N ASN A 47 -13.93 -5.94 9.37
CA ASN A 47 -13.86 -5.14 8.15
C ASN A 47 -12.39 -4.96 7.74
N VAL A 48 -12.07 -5.21 6.47
CA VAL A 48 -10.69 -5.09 5.97
C VAL A 48 -10.15 -3.66 6.11
N LEU A 49 -11.01 -2.64 6.10
CA LEU A 49 -10.62 -1.24 6.28
C LEU A 49 -10.11 -0.93 7.69
N ASP A 50 -10.49 -1.76 8.68
CA ASP A 50 -10.07 -1.64 10.09
C ASP A 50 -8.76 -2.40 10.39
N THR A 51 -8.18 -3.09 9.42
CA THR A 51 -6.93 -3.86 9.64
C THR A 51 -5.69 -2.99 9.90
N PRO A 52 -5.49 -1.81 9.28
CA PRO A 52 -4.28 -1.02 9.49
C PRO A 52 -4.04 -0.58 10.95
N PRO A 53 -5.04 -0.09 11.72
CA PRO A 53 -4.80 0.28 13.11
C PRO A 53 -4.38 -0.90 13.99
N TYR A 54 -4.87 -2.11 13.71
CA TYR A 54 -4.45 -3.33 14.41
C TYR A 54 -3.15 -3.92 13.85
N ASN A 55 -2.68 -3.45 12.70
CA ASN A 55 -1.64 -4.11 11.91
C ASN A 55 -1.96 -5.60 11.72
N ALA A 56 -3.23 -5.91 11.47
CA ALA A 56 -3.75 -7.26 11.33
C ALA A 56 -3.81 -7.68 9.86
N ASP A 57 -3.57 -8.96 9.63
CA ASP A 57 -3.89 -9.65 8.39
C ASP A 57 -4.67 -10.96 8.70
N PHE A 58 -5.01 -11.73 7.68
CA PHE A 58 -5.85 -12.89 7.83
C PHE A 58 -5.10 -14.22 7.60
N ASP A 59 -3.80 -14.22 7.86
CA ASP A 59 -2.91 -15.39 7.67
C ASP A 59 -2.82 -16.31 8.89
N GLY A 60 -3.58 -16.02 9.94
CA GLY A 60 -3.60 -16.79 11.19
C GLY A 60 -3.44 -15.93 12.44
N ASP A 61 -3.59 -14.61 12.32
CA ASP A 61 -3.57 -13.68 13.45
C ASP A 61 -4.61 -14.06 14.51
N GLU A 62 -4.23 -13.91 15.77
CA GLU A 62 -5.11 -13.99 16.92
C GLU A 62 -5.40 -12.61 17.49
N MET A 63 -6.63 -12.40 17.97
CA MET A 63 -7.07 -11.14 18.56
C MET A 63 -7.88 -11.40 19.83
N ASN A 64 -7.96 -10.38 20.68
CA ASN A 64 -8.68 -10.43 21.94
C ASN A 64 -9.96 -9.60 21.90
N MET A 65 -11.02 -10.12 22.49
CA MET A 65 -12.28 -9.40 22.65
C MET A 65 -12.66 -9.34 24.13
N HIS A 66 -13.01 -8.14 24.60
CA HIS A 66 -13.44 -7.91 25.98
C HIS A 66 -14.83 -7.28 25.99
N LEU A 67 -15.75 -7.88 26.75
CA LEU A 67 -17.09 -7.33 26.95
C LEU A 67 -17.09 -6.51 28.25
N PRO A 68 -17.47 -5.21 28.21
CA PRO A 68 -17.59 -4.40 29.41
C PRO A 68 -18.70 -4.91 30.33
N GLN A 69 -18.42 -4.99 31.63
CA GLN A 69 -19.36 -5.56 32.62
C GLN A 69 -20.25 -4.50 33.28
N THR A 70 -19.90 -3.21 33.18
CA THR A 70 -20.68 -2.12 33.78
C THR A 70 -21.17 -1.15 32.71
N VAL A 71 -22.29 -0.48 32.98
CA VAL A 71 -22.85 0.56 32.11
C VAL A 71 -21.87 1.73 31.95
N GLN A 72 -21.11 2.06 32.99
CA GLN A 72 -20.09 3.11 32.94
C GLN A 72 -18.99 2.77 31.96
N THR A 73 -18.41 1.58 32.04
CA THR A 73 -17.37 1.10 31.12
C THR A 73 -17.89 1.01 29.68
N MET A 74 -19.14 0.56 29.49
CA MET A 74 -19.76 0.51 28.18
C MET A 74 -19.88 1.91 27.55
N ASN A 75 -20.32 2.92 28.34
CA ASN A 75 -20.42 4.29 27.85
C ASN A 75 -19.04 4.89 27.55
N GLU A 76 -18.04 4.63 28.37
CA GLU A 76 -16.66 5.05 28.11
C GLU A 76 -16.14 4.48 26.79
N LEU A 77 -16.34 3.19 26.54
CA LEU A 77 -15.95 2.57 25.26
C LEU A 77 -16.68 3.19 24.07
N LYS A 78 -18.00 3.41 24.20
CA LYS A 78 -18.82 4.01 23.16
C LYS A 78 -18.40 5.43 22.81
N ASP A 79 -18.10 6.26 23.80
CA ASP A 79 -17.86 7.68 23.60
C ASP A 79 -16.40 8.00 23.28
N LEU A 80 -15.43 7.19 23.76
CA LEU A 80 -13.99 7.45 23.59
C LEU A 80 -13.28 6.52 22.63
N ALA A 81 -13.68 5.24 22.55
CA ALA A 81 -12.93 4.21 21.79
C ALA A 81 -13.65 3.69 20.55
N TYR A 82 -14.86 4.16 20.27
CA TYR A 82 -15.66 3.67 19.14
C TYR A 82 -15.03 4.00 17.80
N ILE A 83 -14.95 3.02 16.90
CA ILE A 83 -14.22 3.08 15.62
C ILE A 83 -14.47 4.35 14.80
N PRO A 84 -15.71 4.84 14.60
CA PRO A 84 -15.91 6.06 13.83
C PRO A 84 -15.13 7.28 14.35
N TYR A 85 -14.85 7.35 15.66
CA TYR A 85 -14.04 8.42 16.25
C TYR A 85 -12.53 8.18 16.13
N MET A 86 -12.12 6.96 15.72
CA MET A 86 -10.72 6.54 15.59
C MET A 86 -10.21 6.56 14.16
N ILE A 87 -11.01 7.03 13.19
CA ILE A 87 -10.65 7.05 11.77
C ILE A 87 -9.40 7.90 11.52
N ILE A 88 -9.29 9.05 12.17
CA ILE A 88 -8.16 9.97 12.02
C ILE A 88 -7.15 9.76 13.16
N SER A 89 -5.88 9.57 12.79
CA SER A 89 -4.78 9.47 13.75
C SER A 89 -4.53 10.82 14.43
N GLN A 90 -4.43 10.82 15.75
CA GLN A 90 -4.13 12.04 16.51
C GLN A 90 -2.66 12.44 16.45
N LYS A 91 -1.77 11.51 16.07
CA LYS A 91 -0.33 11.76 15.96
C LYS A 91 0.00 12.76 14.86
N ASP A 92 -0.60 12.57 13.69
CA ASP A 92 -0.24 13.26 12.44
C ASP A 92 -1.46 13.78 11.66
N GLY A 93 -2.68 13.59 12.18
CA GLY A 93 -3.91 14.01 11.55
C GLY A 93 -4.29 13.24 10.28
N VAL A 94 -3.55 12.19 9.93
CA VAL A 94 -3.79 11.38 8.74
C VAL A 94 -4.76 10.24 9.05
N PRO A 95 -5.65 9.85 8.11
CA PRO A 95 -6.52 8.70 8.29
C PRO A 95 -5.74 7.40 8.48
N ILE A 96 -5.95 6.73 9.61
CA ILE A 96 -5.40 5.40 9.86
C ILE A 96 -6.35 4.31 9.32
N ILE A 97 -7.65 4.51 9.44
CA ILE A 97 -8.69 3.69 8.80
C ILE A 97 -9.00 4.30 7.44
N GLY A 98 -9.05 3.47 6.40
CA GLY A 98 -9.33 3.95 5.05
C GLY A 98 -9.14 2.86 4.01
N MET A 99 -9.30 3.23 2.75
CA MET A 99 -9.23 2.31 1.62
C MET A 99 -7.87 1.63 1.55
N VAL A 100 -7.90 0.30 1.44
CA VAL A 100 -6.72 -0.57 1.36
C VAL A 100 -6.95 -1.68 0.33
N GLN A 101 -5.90 -2.30 -0.14
CA GLN A 101 -5.90 -3.48 -1.00
C GLN A 101 -6.91 -3.37 -2.17
N ASP A 102 -7.84 -4.33 -2.31
CA ASP A 102 -8.77 -4.42 -3.43
C ASP A 102 -9.72 -3.22 -3.53
N VAL A 103 -10.11 -2.65 -2.39
CA VAL A 103 -10.98 -1.46 -2.38
C VAL A 103 -10.28 -0.26 -2.98
N LEU A 104 -9.00 -0.08 -2.68
CA LEU A 104 -8.19 1.01 -3.24
C LEU A 104 -7.91 0.78 -4.74
N LEU A 105 -7.53 -0.44 -5.11
CA LEU A 105 -7.32 -0.84 -6.50
C LEU A 105 -8.59 -0.65 -7.34
N GLY A 106 -9.71 -1.16 -6.87
CA GLY A 106 -10.97 -1.05 -7.57
C GLY A 106 -11.47 0.40 -7.67
N SER A 107 -11.26 1.23 -6.64
CA SER A 107 -11.54 2.67 -6.71
C SER A 107 -10.70 3.37 -7.79
N TYR A 108 -9.43 3.00 -7.91
CA TYR A 108 -8.57 3.51 -8.97
C TYR A 108 -9.06 3.12 -10.37
N ARG A 109 -9.43 1.85 -10.55
CA ARG A 109 -9.88 1.33 -11.85
C ARG A 109 -11.27 1.82 -12.24
N ILE A 110 -12.25 1.87 -11.33
CA ILE A 110 -13.61 2.37 -11.63
C ILE A 110 -13.58 3.86 -12.03
N SER A 111 -12.65 4.62 -11.48
CA SER A 111 -12.49 6.05 -11.79
C SER A 111 -11.76 6.34 -13.11
N ASP A 112 -11.41 5.30 -13.87
CA ASP A 112 -10.83 5.45 -15.22
C ASP A 112 -11.88 5.99 -16.21
N ASP A 113 -11.44 6.91 -17.08
CA ASP A 113 -12.31 7.54 -18.08
C ASP A 113 -12.86 6.57 -19.14
N LYS A 114 -12.27 5.37 -19.24
CA LYS A 114 -12.68 4.33 -20.18
C LYS A 114 -13.83 3.45 -19.68
N VAL A 115 -14.10 3.47 -18.37
CA VAL A 115 -15.16 2.64 -17.77
C VAL A 115 -16.53 3.10 -18.25
N ARG A 116 -17.28 2.16 -18.82
CA ARG A 116 -18.65 2.35 -19.30
C ARG A 116 -19.55 1.25 -18.74
N LEU A 117 -20.67 1.65 -18.18
CA LEU A 117 -21.62 0.77 -17.52
C LEU A 117 -23.01 1.00 -18.08
N ASP A 118 -23.73 -0.09 -18.36
CA ASP A 118 -25.13 -0.06 -18.75
C ASP A 118 -26.05 0.12 -17.52
N ALA A 119 -27.30 0.42 -17.75
CA ALA A 119 -28.31 0.64 -16.70
C ALA A 119 -28.44 -0.58 -15.75
N LYS A 120 -28.33 -1.79 -16.28
CA LYS A 120 -28.45 -3.03 -15.50
C LYS A 120 -27.26 -3.17 -14.51
N ALA A 121 -26.03 -2.94 -14.97
CA ALA A 121 -24.86 -2.94 -14.11
C ALA A 121 -24.95 -1.86 -13.03
N VAL A 122 -25.39 -0.64 -13.40
CA VAL A 122 -25.58 0.47 -12.46
C VAL A 122 -26.64 0.13 -11.40
N SER A 123 -27.80 -0.41 -11.78
CA SER A 123 -28.84 -0.83 -10.84
C SER A 123 -28.31 -1.86 -9.84
N ASN A 124 -27.54 -2.86 -10.32
CA ASN A 124 -26.92 -3.86 -9.45
C ASN A 124 -25.89 -3.25 -8.48
N LEU A 125 -25.17 -2.22 -8.89
CA LEU A 125 -24.22 -1.51 -8.04
C LEU A 125 -24.93 -0.59 -7.03
N GLN A 126 -26.01 0.04 -7.42
CA GLN A 126 -26.82 0.89 -6.52
C GLN A 126 -27.48 0.09 -5.39
N MET A 127 -27.91 -1.14 -5.66
CA MET A 127 -28.57 -1.99 -4.64
C MET A 127 -27.72 -2.32 -3.42
N VAL A 128 -26.41 -2.22 -3.52
CA VAL A 128 -25.51 -2.46 -2.36
C VAL A 128 -25.19 -1.19 -1.58
N ASN A 129 -25.63 -0.03 -2.09
CA ASN A 129 -25.40 1.26 -1.46
C ASN A 129 -26.55 1.56 -0.46
N SER A 130 -26.19 1.80 0.80
CA SER A 130 -27.16 2.16 1.84
C SER A 130 -27.77 3.57 1.67
N MET A 131 -27.21 4.40 0.78
CA MET A 131 -27.67 5.76 0.47
C MET A 131 -28.43 5.84 -0.86
N PHE A 132 -28.88 4.70 -1.39
CA PHE A 132 -29.66 4.68 -2.62
C PHE A 132 -30.96 5.46 -2.46
N ASP A 133 -31.19 6.44 -3.33
CA ASP A 133 -32.29 7.39 -3.30
C ASP A 133 -33.55 6.90 -4.05
N GLY A 134 -33.54 5.67 -4.56
CA GLY A 134 -34.64 5.09 -5.34
C GLY A 134 -34.66 5.46 -6.83
N ASN A 135 -33.73 6.29 -7.29
CA ASN A 135 -33.64 6.69 -8.69
C ASN A 135 -33.17 5.53 -9.57
N ILE A 136 -34.02 5.09 -10.49
CA ILE A 136 -33.73 4.00 -11.42
C ILE A 136 -32.91 4.54 -12.61
N PRO A 137 -31.77 3.91 -12.96
CA PRO A 137 -30.96 4.30 -14.11
C PRO A 137 -31.76 4.21 -15.43
N SER A 138 -31.60 5.20 -16.30
CA SER A 138 -32.21 5.18 -17.63
C SER A 138 -31.57 4.14 -18.53
N ASN A 139 -32.36 3.30 -19.17
CA ASN A 139 -31.87 2.27 -20.10
C ASN A 139 -31.20 2.83 -21.36
N THR A 140 -31.41 4.09 -21.66
CA THR A 140 -30.81 4.77 -22.82
C THR A 140 -29.49 5.45 -22.54
N LYS A 141 -29.09 5.56 -21.27
CA LYS A 141 -27.86 6.24 -20.84
C LYS A 141 -26.76 5.24 -20.54
N ILE A 142 -25.56 5.52 -21.06
CA ILE A 142 -24.32 4.87 -20.63
C ILE A 142 -23.71 5.72 -19.51
N TYR A 143 -23.39 5.08 -18.40
CA TYR A 143 -22.83 5.73 -17.21
C TYR A 143 -21.34 5.54 -17.16
N THR A 144 -20.62 6.55 -16.65
CA THR A 144 -19.20 6.44 -16.35
C THR A 144 -18.99 5.92 -14.92
N GLY A 145 -17.84 5.28 -14.67
CA GLY A 145 -17.51 4.84 -13.32
C GLY A 145 -17.41 5.99 -12.32
N LYS A 146 -16.97 7.17 -12.76
CA LYS A 146 -16.93 8.40 -11.94
C LYS A 146 -18.33 8.87 -11.51
N GLU A 147 -19.32 8.81 -12.40
CA GLU A 147 -20.72 9.13 -12.06
C GLU A 147 -21.25 8.19 -10.98
N ILE A 148 -20.99 6.89 -11.12
CA ILE A 148 -21.43 5.89 -10.13
C ILE A 148 -20.76 6.12 -8.78
N TYR A 149 -19.46 6.34 -8.77
CA TYR A 149 -18.74 6.61 -7.53
C TYR A 149 -19.21 7.91 -6.86
N SER A 150 -19.57 8.91 -7.66
CA SER A 150 -20.10 10.19 -7.15
C SER A 150 -21.39 10.05 -6.34
N MET A 151 -22.18 8.99 -6.58
CA MET A 151 -23.44 8.75 -5.85
C MET A 151 -23.24 8.42 -4.36
N ILE A 152 -22.03 8.01 -3.95
CA ILE A 152 -21.72 7.71 -2.54
C ILE A 152 -21.05 8.86 -1.80
N LEU A 153 -20.75 9.96 -2.50
CA LEU A 153 -20.15 11.16 -1.87
C LEU A 153 -21.23 11.96 -1.12
N PRO A 154 -20.88 12.57 0.02
CA PRO A 154 -21.78 13.51 0.70
C PRO A 154 -22.19 14.67 -0.21
N PRO A 155 -23.37 15.28 -0.02
CA PRO A 155 -23.86 16.37 -0.87
C PRO A 155 -23.00 17.64 -0.73
N ASN A 156 -22.90 18.43 -1.82
CA ASN A 156 -22.22 19.74 -1.86
C ASN A 156 -20.72 19.70 -1.54
N MET A 157 -20.06 18.56 -1.74
CA MET A 157 -18.65 18.38 -1.48
C MET A 157 -17.78 18.93 -2.63
N ASN A 158 -16.74 19.70 -2.28
CA ASN A 158 -15.77 20.23 -3.23
C ASN A 158 -14.37 19.95 -2.72
N THR A 159 -13.52 19.33 -3.55
CA THR A 159 -12.10 19.11 -3.21
C THR A 159 -11.23 18.99 -4.45
N LYS A 160 -9.94 19.34 -4.27
CA LYS A 160 -8.93 19.15 -5.30
C LYS A 160 -7.63 18.62 -4.68
N VAL A 161 -7.20 17.46 -5.17
CA VAL A 161 -5.95 16.79 -4.75
C VAL A 161 -5.13 16.45 -5.99
N LYS A 162 -4.06 17.19 -6.25
CA LYS A 162 -3.26 17.02 -7.46
C LYS A 162 -4.11 17.11 -8.74
N LYS A 163 -4.26 15.97 -9.44
CA LYS A 163 -5.08 15.84 -10.66
C LYS A 163 -6.53 15.40 -10.38
N PHE A 164 -6.83 15.00 -9.14
CA PHE A 164 -8.16 14.57 -8.74
C PHE A 164 -9.00 15.77 -8.31
N GLU A 165 -10.21 15.90 -8.84
CA GLU A 165 -11.10 17.03 -8.59
C GLU A 165 -12.55 16.61 -8.47
N VAL A 166 -13.20 17.08 -7.41
CA VAL A 166 -14.64 16.90 -7.13
C VAL A 166 -15.29 18.28 -7.04
N ILE A 167 -16.39 18.48 -7.76
CA ILE A 167 -17.18 19.70 -7.73
C ILE A 167 -18.64 19.31 -7.50
N ASN A 168 -19.26 19.88 -6.46
CA ASN A 168 -20.64 19.56 -6.06
C ASN A 168 -20.91 18.05 -6.00
N SER A 169 -20.03 17.33 -5.31
CA SER A 169 -20.10 15.87 -5.14
C SER A 169 -19.97 15.05 -6.44
N VAL A 170 -19.57 15.65 -7.54
CA VAL A 170 -19.31 14.97 -8.82
C VAL A 170 -17.83 14.95 -9.12
N ILE A 171 -17.30 13.76 -9.35
CA ILE A 171 -15.89 13.60 -9.77
C ILE A 171 -15.73 14.11 -11.20
N LYS A 172 -14.98 15.17 -11.37
CA LYS A 172 -14.74 15.82 -12.69
C LYS A 172 -13.48 15.33 -13.37
N ALA A 173 -12.41 15.11 -12.62
CA ALA A 173 -11.11 14.74 -13.17
C ALA A 173 -10.32 13.84 -12.23
N GLY A 174 -9.35 13.12 -12.80
CA GLY A 174 -8.39 12.29 -12.09
C GLY A 174 -8.89 10.89 -11.77
N LYS A 175 -7.97 10.07 -11.21
CA LYS A 175 -8.24 8.72 -10.70
C LYS A 175 -8.17 8.71 -9.18
N LEU A 176 -8.93 7.82 -8.55
CA LEU A 176 -8.98 7.64 -7.09
C LEU A 176 -7.78 6.80 -6.63
N ASP A 177 -6.70 7.44 -6.23
CA ASP A 177 -5.52 6.83 -5.68
C ASP A 177 -5.45 6.98 -4.14
N LYS A 178 -4.42 6.45 -3.53
CA LYS A 178 -4.18 6.56 -2.08
C LYS A 178 -4.09 8.01 -1.61
N HIS A 179 -3.57 8.93 -2.43
CA HIS A 179 -3.46 10.35 -2.08
C HIS A 179 -4.83 11.03 -2.09
N SER A 180 -5.69 10.72 -3.07
CA SER A 180 -7.05 11.24 -3.15
C SER A 180 -7.88 10.93 -1.90
N PHE A 181 -7.62 9.78 -1.25
CA PHE A 181 -8.30 9.40 0.00
C PHE A 181 -7.66 9.98 1.26
N LYS A 182 -6.33 9.95 1.36
CA LYS A 182 -5.59 10.13 2.63
C LYS A 182 -4.81 11.45 2.73
N SER A 183 -4.86 12.33 1.74
CA SER A 183 -4.19 13.64 1.83
C SER A 183 -4.71 14.43 3.02
N LEU A 184 -3.79 14.99 3.83
CA LEU A 184 -4.08 15.59 5.13
C LEU A 184 -5.17 16.69 5.07
N SER A 185 -5.06 17.62 4.13
CA SER A 185 -5.94 18.80 4.07
C SER A 185 -7.07 18.70 3.05
N SER A 186 -6.97 17.83 2.07
CA SER A 186 -7.87 17.82 0.91
C SER A 186 -8.32 16.41 0.49
N GLY A 187 -7.84 15.37 1.18
CA GLY A 187 -8.27 14.00 0.92
C GLY A 187 -9.73 13.77 1.27
N LEU A 188 -10.38 12.85 0.57
CA LEU A 188 -11.79 12.55 0.75
C LEU A 188 -12.14 12.18 2.20
N ILE A 189 -11.32 11.32 2.83
CA ILE A 189 -11.59 10.84 4.20
C ILE A 189 -11.47 11.96 5.23
N PRO A 190 -10.37 12.75 5.30
CA PRO A 190 -10.28 13.87 6.23
C PRO A 190 -11.39 14.90 6.03
N LEU A 191 -11.68 15.26 4.78
CA LEU A 191 -12.70 16.25 4.48
C LEU A 191 -14.09 15.77 4.93
N ILE A 192 -14.47 14.54 4.60
CA ILE A 192 -15.77 13.99 5.01
C ILE A 192 -15.85 13.89 6.54
N TYR A 193 -14.75 13.49 7.20
CA TYR A 193 -14.70 13.37 8.65
C TYR A 193 -14.91 14.71 9.35
N HIS A 194 -14.25 15.76 8.88
CA HIS A 194 -14.30 17.09 9.53
C HIS A 194 -15.57 17.87 9.18
N ASP A 195 -16.02 17.82 7.93
CA ASP A 195 -17.14 18.65 7.46
C ASP A 195 -18.52 17.97 7.68
N TYR A 196 -18.58 16.63 7.59
CA TYR A 196 -19.84 15.88 7.69
C TYR A 196 -19.90 14.96 8.93
N GLY A 197 -18.82 14.81 9.64
CA GLY A 197 -18.73 14.07 10.89
C GLY A 197 -18.35 12.59 10.75
N PRO A 198 -17.99 11.95 11.89
CA PRO A 198 -17.50 10.57 11.93
C PRO A 198 -18.46 9.53 11.36
N THR A 199 -19.76 9.70 11.61
CA THR A 199 -20.80 8.78 11.10
C THR A 199 -20.93 8.83 9.59
N ALA A 200 -20.88 10.02 8.99
CA ALA A 200 -20.90 10.18 7.54
C ALA A 200 -19.65 9.56 6.90
N CYS A 201 -18.50 9.75 7.55
CA CYS A 201 -17.24 9.15 7.11
C CYS A 201 -17.28 7.61 7.15
N ARG A 202 -17.79 7.02 8.25
CA ARG A 202 -18.02 5.57 8.33
C ARG A 202 -18.92 5.08 7.19
N ASN A 203 -20.06 5.75 6.97
CA ASN A 203 -21.01 5.36 5.91
C ASN A 203 -20.37 5.45 4.52
N PHE A 204 -19.57 6.49 4.27
CA PHE A 204 -18.78 6.61 3.03
C PHE A 204 -17.80 5.45 2.85
N LEU A 205 -17.06 5.08 3.89
CA LEU A 205 -16.13 3.95 3.86
C LEU A 205 -16.84 2.62 3.57
N ASP A 206 -17.94 2.35 4.27
CA ASP A 206 -18.75 1.13 4.09
C ASP A 206 -19.36 1.04 2.69
N ASN A 207 -19.95 2.13 2.21
CA ASN A 207 -20.56 2.18 0.88
C ASN A 207 -19.51 2.04 -0.23
N THR A 208 -18.34 2.67 -0.08
CA THR A 208 -17.24 2.50 -1.02
C THR A 208 -16.81 1.04 -1.10
N GLN A 209 -16.59 0.40 0.04
CA GLN A 209 -16.20 -1.00 0.06
C GLN A 209 -17.23 -1.91 -0.63
N ARG A 210 -18.49 -1.75 -0.31
CA ARG A 210 -19.57 -2.56 -0.92
C ARG A 210 -19.67 -2.32 -2.42
N LEU A 211 -19.65 -1.06 -2.85
CA LEU A 211 -19.71 -0.68 -4.26
C LEU A 211 -18.53 -1.29 -5.05
N ILE A 212 -17.30 -1.09 -4.54
CA ILE A 212 -16.10 -1.52 -5.23
C ILE A 212 -15.98 -3.04 -5.26
N CYS A 213 -16.27 -3.74 -4.16
CA CYS A 213 -16.24 -5.20 -4.15
C CYS A 213 -17.27 -5.78 -5.17
N ARG A 214 -18.45 -5.17 -5.27
CA ARG A 214 -19.46 -5.58 -6.25
C ARG A 214 -19.03 -5.28 -7.69
N TRP A 215 -18.42 -4.12 -7.92
CA TRP A 215 -17.91 -3.75 -9.24
C TRP A 215 -16.74 -4.65 -9.70
N LEU A 216 -15.81 -4.98 -8.80
CA LEU A 216 -14.70 -5.89 -9.11
C LEU A 216 -15.15 -7.30 -9.53
N MET A 217 -16.34 -7.74 -9.12
CA MET A 217 -16.94 -8.99 -9.63
C MET A 217 -17.31 -8.90 -11.12
N LEU A 218 -17.54 -7.70 -11.63
CA LEU A 218 -17.85 -7.45 -13.04
C LEU A 218 -16.57 -7.21 -13.86
N ASP A 219 -15.61 -6.45 -13.31
CA ASP A 219 -14.39 -6.07 -14.00
C ASP A 219 -13.30 -7.16 -13.94
N GLY A 220 -13.16 -7.81 -12.80
CA GLY A 220 -12.10 -8.76 -12.51
C GLY A 220 -10.71 -8.12 -12.42
N PHE A 221 -9.77 -8.81 -11.77
CA PHE A 221 -8.38 -8.37 -11.71
C PHE A 221 -7.45 -9.57 -11.53
N SER A 222 -6.38 -9.59 -12.31
CA SER A 222 -5.29 -10.57 -12.18
C SER A 222 -4.01 -9.98 -12.76
N VAL A 223 -2.86 -10.41 -12.27
CA VAL A 223 -1.55 -10.07 -12.83
C VAL A 223 -1.02 -11.28 -13.59
N GLY A 224 -0.71 -11.10 -14.87
CA GLY A 224 -0.11 -12.12 -15.72
C GLY A 224 1.40 -11.98 -15.83
N LEU A 225 2.06 -13.01 -16.35
CA LEU A 225 3.50 -12.95 -16.61
C LEU A 225 3.85 -11.84 -17.62
N SER A 226 2.99 -11.60 -18.59
CA SER A 226 3.16 -10.52 -19.58
C SER A 226 3.22 -9.12 -18.96
N ASP A 227 2.56 -8.91 -17.81
CA ASP A 227 2.61 -7.63 -17.07
C ASP A 227 3.99 -7.36 -16.45
N LEU A 228 4.83 -8.39 -16.34
CA LEU A 228 6.16 -8.35 -15.75
C LEU A 228 7.29 -8.49 -16.79
N MET A 229 6.95 -8.67 -18.05
CA MET A 229 7.93 -8.79 -19.12
C MET A 229 8.17 -7.43 -19.78
N MET A 230 9.44 -7.12 -19.97
CA MET A 230 9.90 -5.91 -20.66
C MET A 230 10.20 -6.24 -22.12
N GLU A 231 9.91 -5.29 -23.02
CA GLU A 231 10.34 -5.40 -24.41
C GLU A 231 11.87 -5.44 -24.52
N GLU A 232 12.38 -6.17 -25.53
CA GLU A 232 13.82 -6.43 -25.67
C GLU A 232 14.66 -5.15 -25.79
N GLU A 233 14.16 -4.13 -26.47
CA GLU A 233 14.84 -2.83 -26.59
C GLU A 233 15.10 -2.20 -25.20
N HIS A 234 14.10 -2.19 -24.35
CA HIS A 234 14.22 -1.62 -23.00
C HIS A 234 15.11 -2.47 -22.09
N ARG A 235 15.10 -3.80 -22.30
CA ARG A 235 15.98 -4.71 -21.58
C ARG A 235 17.45 -4.47 -21.94
N ILE A 236 17.75 -4.22 -23.22
CA ILE A 236 19.09 -3.83 -23.68
C ILE A 236 19.50 -2.50 -23.02
N ASN A 237 18.62 -1.50 -23.03
CA ASN A 237 18.88 -0.20 -22.40
C ASN A 237 19.19 -0.33 -20.90
N VAL A 238 18.47 -1.18 -20.17
CA VAL A 238 18.77 -1.46 -18.76
C VAL A 238 20.18 -2.06 -18.59
N LYS A 239 20.55 -3.05 -19.41
CA LYS A 239 21.89 -3.66 -19.36
C LYS A 239 22.99 -2.67 -19.67
N GLU A 240 22.80 -1.78 -20.63
CA GLU A 240 23.76 -0.71 -20.94
C GLU A 240 23.95 0.26 -19.77
N VAL A 241 22.86 0.67 -19.12
CA VAL A 241 22.91 1.54 -17.95
C VAL A 241 23.62 0.85 -16.79
N ILE A 242 23.35 -0.44 -16.53
CA ILE A 242 24.02 -1.23 -15.52
C ILE A 242 25.52 -1.29 -15.81
N LYS A 243 25.91 -1.64 -17.03
CA LYS A 243 27.31 -1.73 -17.46
C LYS A 243 28.05 -0.40 -17.25
N LYS A 244 27.47 0.70 -17.76
CA LYS A 244 28.05 2.04 -17.59
C LYS A 244 28.31 2.41 -16.14
N ASN A 245 27.37 2.14 -15.25
CA ASN A 245 27.52 2.48 -13.83
C ASN A 245 28.52 1.54 -13.12
N LYS A 246 28.62 0.25 -13.55
CA LYS A 246 29.66 -0.66 -13.07
C LYS A 246 31.05 -0.15 -13.47
N ASP A 247 31.22 0.25 -14.73
CA ASP A 247 32.47 0.80 -15.25
C ASP A 247 32.86 2.09 -14.50
N GLU A 248 31.89 3.00 -14.23
CA GLU A 248 32.09 4.19 -13.40
C GLU A 248 32.54 3.84 -11.97
N ALA A 249 31.94 2.83 -11.35
CA ALA A 249 32.30 2.38 -10.01
C ALA A 249 33.72 1.78 -9.97
N ILE A 250 34.11 0.99 -10.99
CA ILE A 250 35.45 0.43 -11.12
C ILE A 250 36.48 1.54 -11.33
N GLU A 251 36.18 2.52 -12.19
CA GLU A 251 37.06 3.67 -12.41
C GLU A 251 37.33 4.47 -11.10
N VAL A 252 36.29 4.67 -10.29
CA VAL A 252 36.40 5.33 -8.99
C VAL A 252 37.27 4.53 -8.03
N LEU A 253 37.15 3.20 -8.00
CA LEU A 253 38.00 2.30 -7.21
C LEU A 253 39.45 2.34 -7.65
N ASP A 254 39.71 2.35 -8.96
CA ASP A 254 41.06 2.42 -9.50
C ASP A 254 41.73 3.76 -9.23
N LYS A 255 41.02 4.87 -9.37
CA LYS A 255 41.53 6.20 -8.96
C LYS A 255 41.84 6.25 -7.48
N PHE A 256 41.04 5.63 -6.64
CA PHE A 256 41.29 5.54 -5.19
C PHE A 256 42.55 4.72 -4.89
N ARG A 257 42.72 3.54 -5.51
CA ARG A 257 43.88 2.68 -5.37
C ARG A 257 45.20 3.34 -5.84
N ARG A 258 45.10 4.22 -6.85
CA ARG A 258 46.26 5.02 -7.33
C ARG A 258 46.53 6.26 -6.48
N GLY A 259 45.70 6.55 -5.47
CA GLY A 259 45.87 7.75 -4.63
C GLY A 259 45.50 9.07 -5.34
N GLU A 260 44.80 9.01 -6.48
CA GLU A 260 44.40 10.18 -7.28
C GLU A 260 43.16 10.87 -6.71
N LEU A 261 42.37 10.19 -5.84
CA LEU A 261 41.20 10.73 -5.19
C LEU A 261 41.56 11.41 -3.87
N LYS A 262 41.38 12.73 -3.81
CA LYS A 262 41.50 13.49 -2.57
C LYS A 262 40.20 13.39 -1.77
N ASN A 263 40.36 13.12 -0.48
CA ASN A 263 39.25 13.14 0.47
C ASN A 263 39.10 14.55 1.04
N ASP A 264 38.09 15.28 0.56
CA ASP A 264 37.77 16.64 1.01
C ASP A 264 36.73 16.62 2.13
N THR A 265 36.40 15.44 2.70
CA THR A 265 35.37 15.27 3.73
C THR A 265 35.98 15.01 5.10
N ILE A 266 35.21 15.13 6.16
CA ILE A 266 35.60 14.80 7.55
C ILE A 266 35.61 13.28 7.83
N TYR A 267 35.21 12.46 6.86
CA TYR A 267 35.19 11.00 6.99
C TYR A 267 36.60 10.41 6.70
N ASP A 268 36.83 9.23 7.23
CA ASP A 268 38.00 8.42 6.86
C ASP A 268 37.94 7.98 5.37
N ASN A 269 39.06 7.61 4.81
CA ASN A 269 39.14 7.29 3.38
C ASN A 269 38.27 6.11 2.95
N GLU A 270 38.08 5.12 3.83
CA GLU A 270 37.20 3.98 3.56
C GLU A 270 35.75 4.40 3.50
N SER A 271 35.26 5.16 4.46
CA SER A 271 33.89 5.70 4.47
C SER A 271 33.67 6.68 3.32
N PHE A 272 34.65 7.44 2.92
CA PHE A 272 34.54 8.36 1.77
C PHE A 272 34.32 7.60 0.45
N ILE A 273 35.14 6.56 0.18
CA ILE A 273 34.97 5.76 -1.05
C ILE A 273 33.65 4.98 -1.04
N GLU A 274 33.27 4.41 0.12
CA GLU A 274 32.03 3.70 0.27
C GLU A 274 30.81 4.59 -0.04
N ASN A 275 30.79 5.81 0.47
CA ASN A 275 29.74 6.78 0.18
C ASN A 275 29.69 7.16 -1.32
N LYS A 276 30.84 7.32 -1.97
CA LYS A 276 30.88 7.56 -3.43
C LYS A 276 30.28 6.41 -4.22
N LEU A 277 30.65 5.18 -3.90
CA LEU A 277 30.12 3.98 -4.56
C LEU A 277 28.63 3.81 -4.33
N ILE A 278 28.17 4.03 -3.10
CA ILE A 278 26.73 3.99 -2.79
C ILE A 278 25.94 5.05 -3.60
N ASN A 279 26.50 6.23 -3.82
CA ASN A 279 25.84 7.27 -4.62
C ASN A 279 25.75 6.89 -6.10
N ILE A 280 26.77 6.27 -6.69
CA ILE A 280 26.73 5.74 -8.05
C ILE A 280 25.62 4.71 -8.18
N VAL A 281 25.55 3.76 -7.25
CA VAL A 281 24.52 2.72 -7.26
C VAL A 281 23.12 3.28 -7.02
N ASN A 282 22.97 4.26 -6.14
CA ASN A 282 21.64 4.90 -5.92
C ASN A 282 21.18 5.65 -7.17
N LYS A 283 22.09 6.24 -7.96
CA LYS A 283 21.78 6.84 -9.26
C LYS A 283 21.34 5.78 -10.26
N LEU A 284 22.08 4.68 -10.35
CA LEU A 284 21.71 3.55 -11.20
C LEU A 284 20.30 3.03 -10.90
N ASN A 285 19.94 2.86 -9.63
CA ASN A 285 18.62 2.39 -9.25
C ASN A 285 17.51 3.30 -9.78
N LYS A 286 17.71 4.62 -9.69
CA LYS A 286 16.75 5.60 -10.24
C LYS A 286 16.67 5.56 -11.75
N ASP A 287 17.81 5.39 -12.44
CA ASP A 287 17.84 5.33 -13.89
C ASP A 287 17.14 4.06 -14.41
N VAL A 288 17.40 2.91 -13.81
CA VAL A 288 16.71 1.65 -14.13
C VAL A 288 15.23 1.73 -13.80
N GLU A 289 14.84 2.27 -12.63
CA GLU A 289 13.45 2.51 -12.26
C GLU A 289 12.72 3.37 -13.29
N ASN A 290 13.34 4.46 -13.74
CA ASN A 290 12.78 5.33 -14.76
C ASN A 290 12.58 4.63 -16.10
N ILE A 291 13.50 3.76 -16.51
CA ILE A 291 13.36 2.95 -17.73
C ILE A 291 12.19 1.98 -17.55
N CYS A 292 12.18 1.18 -16.47
CA CYS A 292 11.12 0.22 -16.20
C CYS A 292 9.74 0.89 -16.15
N MET A 293 9.62 2.04 -15.50
CA MET A 293 8.34 2.73 -15.37
C MET A 293 7.85 3.36 -16.68
N LYS A 294 8.76 3.80 -17.56
CA LYS A 294 8.38 4.34 -18.88
C LYS A 294 7.85 3.30 -19.84
N THR A 295 8.24 2.04 -19.66
CA THR A 295 7.81 0.93 -20.54
C THR A 295 6.41 0.43 -20.19
N LEU A 296 5.92 0.75 -19.00
CA LEU A 296 4.67 0.22 -18.47
C LEU A 296 3.52 1.18 -18.75
N ASN A 297 2.54 0.71 -19.50
CA ASN A 297 1.34 1.48 -19.77
C ASN A 297 0.29 1.23 -18.67
N ASP A 298 -0.14 2.30 -17.98
CA ASP A 298 -1.16 2.24 -16.92
C ASP A 298 -2.52 1.68 -17.42
N ASP A 299 -2.82 1.82 -18.68
CA ASP A 299 -4.07 1.35 -19.27
C ASP A 299 -4.14 -0.18 -19.44
N THR A 300 -2.99 -0.82 -19.69
CA THR A 300 -2.93 -2.24 -20.03
C THR A 300 -2.23 -3.07 -18.98
N ASN A 301 -1.24 -2.51 -18.29
CA ASN A 301 -0.43 -3.24 -17.31
C ASN A 301 -1.06 -3.26 -15.93
N ARG A 302 -1.38 -4.44 -15.44
CA ARG A 302 -2.07 -4.64 -14.19
C ARG A 302 -1.18 -4.48 -12.96
N MET A 303 0.10 -4.79 -13.07
CA MET A 303 1.07 -4.55 -12.00
C MET A 303 1.21 -3.06 -11.69
N ILE A 304 1.25 -2.23 -12.73
CA ILE A 304 1.35 -0.77 -12.55
C ILE A 304 0.07 -0.18 -11.98
N ASN A 305 -1.12 -0.74 -12.29
CA ASN A 305 -2.37 -0.31 -11.65
C ASN A 305 -2.31 -0.51 -10.13
N MET A 306 -1.73 -1.62 -9.63
CA MET A 306 -1.54 -1.84 -8.19
C MET A 306 -0.62 -0.80 -7.57
N VAL A 307 0.48 -0.47 -8.23
CA VAL A 307 1.46 0.51 -7.75
C VAL A 307 0.89 1.92 -7.77
N ASN A 308 0.29 2.35 -8.89
CA ASN A 308 -0.25 3.70 -9.05
C ASN A 308 -1.46 3.96 -8.15
N SER A 309 -2.32 2.98 -7.93
CA SER A 309 -3.39 3.08 -6.95
C SER A 309 -2.87 3.21 -5.51
N GLY A 310 -1.67 2.71 -5.23
CA GLY A 310 -1.10 2.60 -3.90
C GLY A 310 -1.67 1.44 -3.07
N SER A 311 -2.31 0.45 -3.72
CA SER A 311 -2.90 -0.72 -3.06
C SER A 311 -1.84 -1.67 -2.53
N LYS A 312 -0.95 -2.12 -3.39
CA LYS A 312 0.20 -2.97 -3.06
C LYS A 312 1.36 -2.76 -4.03
N GLY A 313 2.56 -3.05 -3.54
CA GLY A 313 3.78 -2.88 -4.31
C GLY A 313 4.27 -1.42 -4.36
N LYS A 314 5.52 -1.29 -4.75
CA LYS A 314 6.20 0.00 -4.99
C LYS A 314 6.89 -0.10 -6.36
N THR A 315 7.27 1.04 -6.92
CA THR A 315 8.08 1.09 -8.15
C THR A 315 9.36 0.27 -8.04
N SER A 316 10.00 0.28 -6.85
CA SER A 316 11.17 -0.54 -6.57
C SER A 316 10.92 -2.05 -6.70
N ASN A 317 9.72 -2.55 -6.34
CA ASN A 317 9.39 -3.97 -6.53
C ASN A 317 9.31 -4.33 -8.02
N VAL A 318 8.70 -3.45 -8.81
CA VAL A 318 8.64 -3.62 -10.27
C VAL A 318 10.04 -3.65 -10.88
N THR A 319 10.89 -2.71 -10.47
CA THR A 319 12.27 -2.62 -10.91
C THR A 319 13.07 -3.88 -10.59
N GLN A 320 12.92 -4.42 -9.38
CA GLN A 320 13.59 -5.67 -8.96
C GLN A 320 13.11 -6.90 -9.74
N ILE A 321 11.84 -6.92 -10.13
CA ILE A 321 11.29 -8.03 -10.92
C ILE A 321 11.76 -7.97 -12.35
N MET A 322 11.66 -6.81 -13.01
CA MET A 322 11.83 -6.67 -14.46
C MET A 322 13.23 -6.20 -14.86
N GLY A 323 13.89 -5.41 -14.02
CA GLY A 323 15.18 -4.77 -14.30
C GLY A 323 16.33 -5.45 -13.56
N CYS A 324 16.68 -4.93 -12.40
CA CYS A 324 17.71 -5.50 -11.53
C CYS A 324 17.36 -5.35 -10.05
N VAL A 325 17.86 -6.28 -9.23
CA VAL A 325 17.69 -6.19 -7.76
C VAL A 325 18.57 -5.09 -7.17
N ALA A 326 19.72 -4.83 -7.83
CA ALA A 326 20.70 -3.81 -7.47
C ALA A 326 21.49 -4.11 -6.19
N GLN A 327 22.08 -3.08 -5.54
CA GLN A 327 22.96 -3.25 -4.40
C GLN A 327 22.25 -3.75 -3.17
N ILE A 328 22.65 -4.92 -2.70
CA ILE A 328 22.27 -5.43 -1.38
C ILE A 328 23.10 -4.74 -0.31
N LYS A 329 22.47 -4.38 0.79
CA LYS A 329 23.08 -3.69 1.92
C LYS A 329 22.89 -4.48 3.21
N VAL A 330 23.92 -4.50 4.03
CA VAL A 330 23.88 -5.02 5.41
C VAL A 330 24.26 -3.86 6.32
N GLU A 331 23.42 -3.54 7.29
CA GLU A 331 23.60 -2.40 8.20
C GLU A 331 23.91 -1.06 7.48
N GLY A 332 23.29 -0.86 6.31
CA GLY A 332 23.44 0.37 5.52
C GLY A 332 24.70 0.46 4.66
N LYS A 333 25.57 -0.54 4.72
CA LYS A 333 26.82 -0.64 3.94
C LYS A 333 26.72 -1.75 2.88
N ARG A 334 27.67 -1.77 1.93
CA ARG A 334 27.82 -2.90 1.01
C ARG A 334 28.17 -4.17 1.77
N ILE A 335 27.98 -5.34 1.17
CA ILE A 335 28.23 -6.63 1.83
C ILE A 335 29.63 -6.68 2.45
N PRO A 336 29.74 -6.97 3.75
CA PRO A 336 31.02 -7.06 4.44
C PRO A 336 31.78 -8.34 4.08
N TYR A 337 33.08 -8.38 4.35
CA TYR A 337 33.88 -9.59 4.21
C TYR A 337 33.50 -10.62 5.28
N GLY A 338 32.78 -11.65 4.86
CA GLY A 338 32.47 -12.83 5.70
C GLY A 338 33.60 -13.86 5.73
N PHE A 339 34.53 -13.80 4.77
CA PHE A 339 35.73 -14.60 4.68
C PHE A 339 36.95 -13.68 4.75
N THR A 340 38.14 -14.25 4.95
CA THR A 340 39.39 -13.47 5.01
C THR A 340 39.63 -12.74 3.69
N GLY A 341 39.40 -11.44 3.70
CA GLY A 341 39.60 -10.52 2.57
C GLY A 341 38.65 -10.68 1.39
N ARG A 342 37.49 -11.35 1.55
CA ARG A 342 36.46 -11.50 0.49
C ARG A 342 35.06 -11.77 1.08
N THR A 343 34.04 -11.49 0.30
CA THR A 343 32.63 -11.67 0.70
C THR A 343 32.19 -13.12 0.58
N LEU A 344 32.54 -13.79 -0.52
CA LEU A 344 32.25 -15.19 -0.80
C LEU A 344 33.49 -15.90 -1.37
N PRO A 345 33.57 -17.24 -1.29
CA PRO A 345 34.69 -18.00 -1.88
C PRO A 345 34.81 -17.85 -3.40
N HIS A 346 33.76 -17.41 -4.07
CA HIS A 346 33.70 -17.23 -5.53
C HIS A 346 34.52 -16.03 -6.03
N TYR A 347 34.86 -15.09 -5.14
CA TYR A 347 35.58 -13.87 -5.51
C TYR A 347 37.04 -13.91 -5.02
N CYS A 348 37.89 -13.17 -5.72
CA CYS A 348 39.29 -12.99 -5.31
C CYS A 348 39.36 -12.22 -3.99
N LYS A 349 40.48 -12.43 -3.26
CA LYS A 349 40.74 -11.63 -2.06
C LYS A 349 40.97 -10.15 -2.44
N TYR A 350 40.38 -9.27 -1.62
CA TYR A 350 40.43 -7.80 -1.78
C TYR A 350 39.78 -7.27 -3.06
N ASP A 351 38.85 -8.06 -3.62
CA ASP A 351 37.98 -7.57 -4.69
C ASP A 351 36.86 -6.72 -4.10
N ASP A 352 36.93 -5.40 -4.32
CA ASP A 352 35.95 -4.42 -3.89
C ASP A 352 35.01 -3.98 -5.00
N GLY A 353 35.06 -4.66 -6.15
CA GLY A 353 34.19 -4.42 -7.28
C GLY A 353 32.69 -4.52 -6.90
N PRO A 354 31.81 -3.88 -7.69
CA PRO A 354 30.39 -3.89 -7.39
C PRO A 354 29.82 -5.30 -7.18
N GLU A 355 30.12 -6.23 -8.08
CA GLU A 355 29.64 -7.62 -8.02
C GLU A 355 30.15 -8.35 -6.78
N ALA A 356 31.46 -8.22 -6.46
CA ALA A 356 32.06 -8.87 -5.31
C ALA A 356 31.53 -8.34 -3.98
N ARG A 357 30.99 -7.13 -3.96
CA ARG A 357 30.46 -6.46 -2.76
C ARG A 357 28.93 -6.37 -2.76
N GLY A 358 28.25 -7.28 -3.48
CA GLY A 358 26.81 -7.50 -3.37
C GLY A 358 25.94 -6.69 -4.31
N PHE A 359 26.48 -6.25 -5.45
CA PHE A 359 25.64 -5.71 -6.53
C PHE A 359 25.02 -6.87 -7.32
N VAL A 360 23.68 -6.93 -7.36
CA VAL A 360 22.88 -7.92 -8.07
C VAL A 360 22.36 -7.30 -9.36
N GLU A 361 22.91 -7.73 -10.50
CA GLU A 361 22.58 -7.14 -11.78
C GLU A 361 21.34 -7.75 -12.44
N ASN A 362 20.98 -8.97 -12.05
CA ASN A 362 19.82 -9.66 -12.58
C ASN A 362 18.53 -9.26 -11.86
N GLY A 363 17.41 -9.23 -12.61
CA GLY A 363 16.06 -9.16 -12.06
C GLY A 363 15.50 -10.56 -11.78
N PHE A 364 14.40 -10.63 -11.01
CA PHE A 364 13.79 -11.93 -10.68
C PHE A 364 13.25 -12.68 -11.90
N ILE A 365 12.83 -11.99 -12.95
CA ILE A 365 12.36 -12.60 -14.21
C ILE A 365 13.54 -13.27 -14.98
N GLU A 366 14.71 -12.68 -14.98
CA GLU A 366 15.90 -13.29 -15.59
C GLU A 366 16.47 -14.43 -14.73
N GLY A 367 16.25 -14.39 -13.43
CA GLY A 367 16.79 -15.31 -12.44
C GLY A 367 18.15 -14.87 -11.91
N LEU A 368 18.38 -15.12 -10.62
CA LEU A 368 19.61 -14.75 -9.92
C LEU A 368 20.67 -15.83 -10.08
N THR A 369 21.94 -15.42 -10.18
CA THR A 369 23.07 -16.35 -10.09
C THR A 369 23.20 -16.87 -8.64
N PRO A 370 23.93 -18.00 -8.40
CA PRO A 370 24.12 -18.51 -7.04
C PRO A 370 24.72 -17.47 -6.08
N GLN A 371 25.69 -16.67 -6.52
CA GLN A 371 26.30 -15.60 -5.73
C GLN A 371 25.30 -14.50 -5.38
N GLU A 372 24.48 -14.11 -6.35
CA GLU A 372 23.44 -13.10 -6.16
C GLU A 372 22.35 -13.57 -5.17
N VAL A 373 21.98 -14.85 -5.22
CA VAL A 373 21.06 -15.46 -4.24
C VAL A 373 21.61 -15.38 -2.83
N PHE A 374 22.92 -15.69 -2.64
CA PHE A 374 23.55 -15.56 -1.34
C PHE A 374 23.54 -14.13 -0.83
N PHE A 375 23.88 -13.16 -1.67
CA PHE A 375 23.85 -11.75 -1.29
C PHE A 375 22.43 -11.29 -0.97
N HIS A 376 21.45 -11.69 -1.79
CA HIS A 376 20.05 -11.37 -1.54
C HIS A 376 19.57 -11.91 -0.18
N ALA A 377 19.93 -13.14 0.14
CA ALA A 377 19.61 -13.74 1.44
C ALA A 377 20.27 -13.05 2.64
N MET A 378 21.47 -12.47 2.45
CA MET A 378 22.19 -11.72 3.50
C MET A 378 21.55 -10.34 3.78
N GLY A 379 20.81 -9.78 2.83
CA GLY A 379 20.13 -8.48 2.95
C GLY A 379 18.74 -8.54 3.58
N GLY A 380 18.23 -9.76 3.85
CA GLY A 380 16.89 -10.04 4.39
C GLY A 380 16.77 -9.95 5.90
#